data_70d0ecc83721babf19f839c8dd6cb315
#
_entry.id   70d0ecc83721babf19f839c8dd6cb315
#
_cell.length_a   1.000
_cell.length_b   1.000
_cell.length_c   1.000
_cell.angle_alpha   90.00
_cell.angle_beta   90.00
_cell.angle_gamma   90.00
#
_symmetry.space_group_name_H-M   'P 1'
#
loop_
_entity.id
_entity.type
_entity.pdbx_description
1 polymer ?
#
loop_
_entity_poly.entity_id
_entity_poly.type
_entity_poly.pdbx_seq_one_letter_code
_entity_poly.pdbx_strand_id
1 'polypeptide(L)'
;MELHGKSVFGGIAMGRLSVYHKTDNAVKRTKITDIEAEKKRFEDAKEEAKRQLGVFYEKAVREVGEVNAAIFEMHQMMLDDLDYVESITNMIETQQVNAEFAVASTGDNFAQMFAAMDDDYMSCLLYTSDAADD
;
A
#
# COMPACT_ATOMS: atom_id res chain seq x y z
N MET A 1 -19.43 -14.62 22.80
CA MET A 1 -19.00 -13.46 22.01
C MET A 1 -20.01 -13.22 20.90
N GLU A 2 -20.57 -12.07 20.86
CA GLU A 2 -21.60 -11.68 19.91
C GLU A 2 -21.00 -10.76 18.85
N LEU A 3 -21.22 -11.11 17.58
CA LEU A 3 -20.70 -10.34 16.45
C LEU A 3 -21.88 -9.87 15.59
N HIS A 4 -21.89 -8.56 15.29
CA HIS A 4 -22.88 -7.93 14.43
C HIS A 4 -22.28 -7.61 13.07
N GLY A 5 -22.95 -8.04 12.01
CA GLY A 5 -22.54 -7.81 10.64
C GLY A 5 -23.73 -7.38 9.78
N LYS A 6 -23.43 -6.94 8.58
CA LYS A 6 -24.42 -6.58 7.57
C LYS A 6 -24.50 -7.67 6.51
N SER A 7 -25.70 -8.19 6.26
CA SER A 7 -25.90 -9.17 5.19
C SER A 7 -25.87 -8.46 3.83
N VAL A 8 -24.99 -8.91 2.94
CA VAL A 8 -24.88 -8.43 1.54
C VAL A 8 -25.32 -9.48 0.53
N PHE A 9 -25.49 -10.72 0.96
CA PHE A 9 -25.96 -11.83 0.15
C PHE A 9 -26.78 -12.79 1.00
N GLY A 10 -27.97 -13.17 0.50
CA GLY A 10 -28.85 -14.14 1.19
C GLY A 10 -28.37 -15.57 0.97
N GLY A 11 -28.23 -16.31 2.06
CA GLY A 11 -27.82 -17.72 2.00
C GLY A 11 -27.37 -18.24 3.35
N ILE A 12 -27.16 -19.54 3.42
CA ILE A 12 -26.61 -20.23 4.58
C ILE A 12 -25.30 -20.89 4.15
N ALA A 13 -24.23 -20.58 4.87
CA ALA A 13 -22.93 -21.21 4.67
C ALA A 13 -22.39 -21.70 6.02
N MET A 14 -21.80 -22.91 6.00
CA MET A 14 -21.08 -23.47 7.14
C MET A 14 -19.62 -23.63 6.78
N GLY A 15 -18.74 -23.15 7.64
CA GLY A 15 -17.31 -23.23 7.41
C GLY A 15 -16.51 -22.92 8.66
N ARG A 16 -15.21 -23.05 8.53
CA ARG A 16 -14.28 -22.71 9.60
C ARG A 16 -14.08 -21.19 9.62
N LEU A 17 -14.33 -20.57 10.77
CA LEU A 17 -14.06 -19.14 10.95
C LEU A 17 -12.56 -18.90 11.04
N SER A 18 -12.05 -18.05 10.15
CA SER A 18 -10.69 -17.51 10.24
C SER A 18 -10.76 -16.08 10.75
N VAL A 19 -10.12 -15.83 11.89
CA VAL A 19 -10.09 -14.49 12.48
C VAL A 19 -8.76 -13.83 12.15
N TYR A 20 -8.85 -12.72 11.40
CA TYR A 20 -7.71 -11.89 11.08
C TYR A 20 -7.56 -10.79 12.14
N HIS A 21 -6.40 -10.72 12.75
CA HIS A 21 -6.04 -9.65 13.66
C HIS A 21 -5.12 -8.67 12.95
N LYS A 22 -5.60 -7.45 12.71
CA LYS A 22 -4.75 -6.38 12.21
C LYS A 22 -3.67 -6.08 13.27
N THR A 23 -2.43 -6.37 12.95
CA THR A 23 -1.31 -5.97 13.81
C THR A 23 -1.18 -4.47 13.70
N ASP A 24 -1.17 -3.78 14.84
CA ASP A 24 -0.94 -2.35 14.86
C ASP A 24 0.54 -2.07 14.55
N ASN A 25 0.86 -2.04 13.26
CA ASN A 25 2.18 -1.70 12.75
C ASN A 25 2.31 -0.17 12.60
N ALA A 26 1.93 0.57 13.65
CA ALA A 26 2.07 2.02 13.65
C ALA A 26 3.52 2.40 13.34
N VAL A 27 3.71 3.05 12.20
CA VAL A 27 5.03 3.50 11.76
C VAL A 27 5.47 4.66 12.65
N LYS A 28 6.55 4.47 13.37
CA LYS A 28 7.09 5.49 14.28
C LYS A 28 7.93 6.50 13.52
N ARG A 29 7.68 7.78 13.80
CA ARG A 29 8.54 8.86 13.35
C ARG A 29 9.81 8.87 14.17
N THR A 30 10.96 8.69 13.53
CA THR A 30 12.27 8.82 14.15
C THR A 30 13.10 9.85 13.41
N LYS A 31 13.95 10.57 14.15
CA LYS A 31 14.88 11.53 13.56
C LYS A 31 16.10 10.78 13.04
N ILE A 32 16.50 11.12 11.81
CA ILE A 32 17.71 10.58 11.19
C ILE A 32 18.85 11.60 11.22
N THR A 33 20.08 11.13 11.18
CA THR A 33 21.28 11.97 11.13
C THR A 33 21.97 11.95 9.77
N ASP A 34 21.84 10.85 9.01
CA ASP A 34 22.44 10.68 7.69
C ASP A 34 21.34 10.60 6.63
N ILE A 35 21.06 11.71 5.97
CA ILE A 35 20.02 11.84 4.95
C ILE A 35 20.33 10.98 3.73
N GLU A 36 21.59 10.99 3.26
CA GLU A 36 21.98 10.23 2.07
C GLU A 36 21.86 8.71 2.28
N ALA A 37 22.25 8.23 3.46
CA ALA A 37 22.11 6.82 3.81
C ALA A 37 20.64 6.40 3.87
N GLU A 38 19.76 7.25 4.39
CA GLU A 38 18.33 6.97 4.46
C GLU A 38 17.68 7.00 3.09
N LYS A 39 18.05 7.92 2.22
CA LYS A 39 17.61 7.97 0.82
C LYS A 39 18.02 6.71 0.07
N LYS A 40 19.25 6.25 0.24
CA LYS A 40 19.72 5.01 -0.38
C LYS A 40 18.95 3.80 0.16
N ARG A 41 18.70 3.76 1.45
CA ARG A 41 17.90 2.69 2.08
C ARG A 41 16.48 2.64 1.51
N PHE A 42 15.87 3.80 1.26
CA PHE A 42 14.57 3.90 0.59
C PHE A 42 14.65 3.39 -0.85
N GLU A 43 15.67 3.79 -1.63
CA GLU A 43 15.84 3.32 -3.01
C GLU A 43 16.02 1.80 -3.09
N ASP A 44 16.83 1.22 -2.22
CA ASP A 44 17.05 -0.23 -2.17
C ASP A 44 15.76 -0.97 -1.83
N ALA A 45 14.99 -0.46 -0.86
CA ALA A 45 13.71 -1.02 -0.47
C ALA A 45 12.67 -0.91 -1.59
N LYS A 46 12.64 0.21 -2.31
CA LYS A 46 11.76 0.42 -3.47
C LYS A 46 12.05 -0.60 -4.58
N GLU A 47 13.30 -0.80 -4.93
CA GLU A 47 13.69 -1.77 -5.96
C GLU A 47 13.31 -3.20 -5.56
N GLU A 48 13.51 -3.57 -4.30
CA GLU A 48 13.10 -4.88 -3.80
C GLU A 48 11.57 -5.04 -3.81
N ALA A 49 10.82 -4.02 -3.43
CA ALA A 49 9.36 -4.03 -3.49
C ALA A 49 8.86 -4.20 -4.92
N LYS A 50 9.46 -3.51 -5.88
CA LYS A 50 9.13 -3.66 -7.31
C LYS A 50 9.39 -5.09 -7.79
N ARG A 51 10.50 -5.68 -7.39
CA ARG A 51 10.83 -7.07 -7.73
C ARG A 51 9.78 -8.04 -7.18
N GLN A 52 9.38 -7.87 -5.93
CA GLN A 52 8.36 -8.71 -5.30
C GLN A 52 7.00 -8.55 -5.98
N LEU A 53 6.60 -7.32 -6.31
CA LEU A 53 5.37 -7.04 -7.05
C LEU A 53 5.37 -7.71 -8.43
N GLY A 54 6.50 -7.75 -9.11
CA GLY A 54 6.66 -8.45 -10.38
C GLY A 54 6.42 -9.95 -10.24
N VAL A 55 6.95 -10.58 -9.19
CA VAL A 55 6.71 -12.00 -8.88
C VAL A 55 5.24 -12.26 -8.57
N PHE A 56 4.61 -11.40 -7.77
CA PHE A 56 3.18 -11.51 -7.48
C PHE A 56 2.31 -11.31 -8.71
N TYR A 57 2.68 -10.38 -9.59
CA TYR A 57 1.99 -10.18 -10.87
C TYR A 57 1.99 -11.45 -11.71
N GLU A 58 3.15 -12.05 -11.93
CA GLU A 58 3.27 -13.28 -12.70
C GLU A 58 2.47 -14.44 -12.10
N LYS A 59 2.50 -14.56 -10.78
CA LYS A 59 1.71 -15.56 -10.07
C LYS A 59 0.21 -15.31 -10.23
N ALA A 60 -0.22 -14.06 -10.06
CA ALA A 60 -1.62 -13.66 -10.17
C ALA A 60 -2.16 -13.87 -11.59
N VAL A 61 -1.37 -13.57 -12.64
CA VAL A 61 -1.76 -13.82 -14.03
C VAL A 61 -2.09 -15.29 -14.25
N ARG A 62 -1.29 -16.20 -13.68
CA ARG A 62 -1.51 -17.65 -13.81
C ARG A 62 -2.72 -18.16 -13.02
N GLU A 63 -2.99 -17.56 -11.85
CA GLU A 63 -4.02 -18.06 -10.95
C GLU A 63 -5.39 -17.41 -11.15
N VAL A 64 -5.44 -16.11 -11.44
CA VAL A 64 -6.68 -15.33 -11.48
C VAL A 64 -6.86 -14.49 -12.75
N GLY A 65 -5.91 -14.55 -13.67
CA GLY A 65 -5.95 -13.86 -14.96
C GLY A 65 -5.38 -12.44 -14.92
N GLU A 66 -5.10 -11.93 -16.13
CA GLU A 66 -4.41 -10.65 -16.35
C GLU A 66 -5.16 -9.45 -15.77
N VAL A 67 -6.48 -9.43 -15.91
CA VAL A 67 -7.32 -8.32 -15.43
C VAL A 67 -7.20 -8.15 -13.91
N ASN A 68 -7.25 -9.24 -13.18
CA ASN A 68 -7.15 -9.21 -11.72
C ASN A 68 -5.71 -8.99 -11.23
N ALA A 69 -4.73 -9.37 -12.04
CA ALA A 69 -3.31 -9.15 -11.74
C ALA A 69 -2.86 -7.69 -11.97
N ALA A 70 -3.63 -6.91 -12.72
CA ALA A 70 -3.29 -5.53 -13.08
C ALA A 70 -3.05 -4.63 -11.86
N ILE A 71 -3.60 -4.94 -10.70
CA ILE A 71 -3.37 -4.19 -9.47
C ILE A 71 -1.89 -4.19 -9.06
N PHE A 72 -1.19 -5.31 -9.23
CA PHE A 72 0.23 -5.41 -8.92
C PHE A 72 1.08 -4.56 -9.88
N GLU A 73 0.69 -4.49 -11.16
CA GLU A 73 1.32 -3.62 -12.14
C GLU A 73 1.12 -2.15 -11.81
N MET A 74 -0.08 -1.76 -11.38
CA MET A 74 -0.37 -0.40 -10.93
C MET A 74 0.50 0.00 -9.73
N HIS A 75 0.69 -0.88 -8.77
CA HIS A 75 1.56 -0.63 -7.62
C HIS A 75 3.03 -0.45 -8.04
N GLN A 76 3.52 -1.24 -9.03
CA GLN A 76 4.85 -1.04 -9.59
C GLN A 76 4.98 0.33 -10.26
N MET A 77 3.99 0.76 -11.05
CA MET A 77 3.97 2.08 -11.68
C MET A 77 3.99 3.20 -10.66
N MET A 78 3.26 3.07 -9.55
CA MET A 78 3.23 4.03 -8.46
C MET A 78 4.61 4.18 -7.80
N LEU A 79 5.35 3.09 -7.63
CA LEU A 79 6.71 3.14 -7.09
C LEU A 79 7.71 3.80 -8.03
N ASP A 80 7.42 3.85 -9.33
CA ASP A 80 8.22 4.55 -10.34
C ASP A 80 7.77 5.99 -10.59
N ASP A 81 6.66 6.40 -10.00
CA ASP A 81 6.13 7.75 -10.17
C ASP A 81 7.06 8.78 -9.53
N LEU A 82 7.48 9.76 -10.33
CA LEU A 82 8.43 10.78 -9.88
C LEU A 82 7.86 11.64 -8.74
N ASP A 83 6.59 12.01 -8.81
CA ASP A 83 5.96 12.82 -7.78
C ASP A 83 5.91 12.07 -6.43
N TYR A 84 5.63 10.78 -6.48
CA TYR A 84 5.64 9.92 -5.30
C TYR A 84 7.03 9.82 -4.69
N VAL A 85 8.04 9.51 -5.51
CA VAL A 85 9.43 9.35 -5.07
C VAL A 85 10.00 10.67 -4.56
N GLU A 86 9.76 11.78 -5.27
CA GLU A 86 10.20 13.11 -4.86
C GLU A 86 9.55 13.56 -3.55
N SER A 87 8.27 13.27 -3.36
CA SER A 87 7.57 13.59 -2.10
C SER A 87 8.21 12.88 -0.91
N ILE A 88 8.56 11.61 -1.07
CA ILE A 88 9.23 10.82 -0.02
C ILE A 88 10.64 11.35 0.25
N THR A 89 11.44 11.57 -0.79
CA THR A 89 12.82 12.05 -0.63
C THR A 89 12.86 13.45 -0.06
N ASN A 90 11.96 14.35 -0.47
CA ASN A 90 11.83 15.70 0.09
C ASN A 90 11.47 15.66 1.58
N MET A 91 10.59 14.76 1.98
CA MET A 91 10.22 14.60 3.38
C MET A 91 11.42 14.14 4.22
N ILE A 92 12.20 13.19 3.70
CA ILE A 92 13.44 12.73 4.36
C ILE A 92 14.43 13.88 4.51
N GLU A 93 14.63 14.66 3.44
CA GLU A 93 15.58 15.78 3.44
C GLU A 93 15.17 16.93 4.34
N THR A 94 13.92 17.36 4.24
CA THR A 94 13.44 18.57 4.93
C THR A 94 13.09 18.33 6.39
N GLN A 95 12.50 17.19 6.69
CA GLN A 95 12.03 16.85 8.04
C GLN A 95 13.00 15.95 8.79
N GLN A 96 14.03 15.41 8.13
CA GLN A 96 15.01 14.49 8.73
C GLN A 96 14.33 13.32 9.44
N VAL A 97 13.36 12.72 8.76
CA VAL A 97 12.60 11.57 9.26
C VAL A 97 13.06 10.28 8.59
N ASN A 98 12.80 9.16 9.23
CA ASN A 98 13.07 7.84 8.68
C ASN A 98 12.22 7.55 7.44
N ALA A 99 12.73 6.69 6.56
CA ALA A 99 12.08 6.35 5.29
C ALA A 99 10.68 5.73 5.50
N GLU A 100 10.49 4.89 6.50
CA GLU A 100 9.21 4.26 6.82
C GLU A 100 8.13 5.30 7.11
N PHE A 101 8.45 6.31 7.91
CA PHE A 101 7.52 7.41 8.20
C PHE A 101 7.22 8.24 6.95
N ALA A 102 8.23 8.54 6.14
CA ALA A 102 8.07 9.29 4.89
C ALA A 102 7.15 8.54 3.90
N VAL A 103 7.34 7.24 3.75
CA VAL A 103 6.50 6.38 2.89
C VAL A 103 5.05 6.34 3.40
N ALA A 104 4.85 6.08 4.67
CA ALA A 104 3.51 6.01 5.27
C ALA A 104 2.76 7.34 5.15
N SER A 105 3.42 8.44 5.46
CA SER A 105 2.84 9.79 5.37
C SER A 105 2.50 10.19 3.94
N THR A 106 3.36 9.87 2.98
CA THR A 106 3.12 10.12 1.56
C THR A 106 1.96 9.25 1.05
N GLY A 107 1.90 7.99 1.45
CA GLY A 107 0.80 7.09 1.12
C GLY A 107 -0.54 7.61 1.62
N ASP A 108 -0.60 8.08 2.86
CA ASP A 108 -1.81 8.70 3.43
C ASP A 108 -2.25 9.95 2.65
N ASN A 109 -1.30 10.80 2.23
CA ASN A 109 -1.59 11.98 1.43
C ASN A 109 -2.16 11.60 0.05
N PHE A 110 -1.57 10.63 -0.62
CA PHE A 110 -2.07 10.12 -1.91
C PHE A 110 -3.45 9.48 -1.76
N ALA A 111 -3.67 8.69 -0.70
CA ALA A 111 -4.97 8.10 -0.40
C ALA A 111 -6.06 9.16 -0.20
N GLN A 112 -5.74 10.25 0.50
CA GLN A 112 -6.66 11.38 0.67
C GLN A 112 -6.95 12.09 -0.65
N MET A 113 -5.96 12.25 -1.51
CA MET A 113 -6.14 12.82 -2.84
C MET A 113 -7.07 11.96 -3.70
N PHE A 114 -6.88 10.64 -3.71
CA PHE A 114 -7.76 9.70 -4.43
C PHE A 114 -9.18 9.71 -3.86
N ALA A 115 -9.34 9.78 -2.54
CA ALA A 115 -10.65 9.86 -1.90
C ALA A 115 -11.40 11.16 -2.23
N ALA A 116 -10.68 12.25 -2.50
CA ALA A 116 -11.24 13.55 -2.90
C ALA A 116 -11.60 13.61 -4.39
N MET A 117 -11.15 12.65 -5.20
CA MET A 117 -11.53 12.56 -6.61
C MET A 117 -12.96 12.03 -6.73
N ASP A 118 -13.79 12.77 -7.44
CA ASP A 118 -15.21 12.41 -7.68
C ASP A 118 -15.31 11.38 -8.82
N ASP A 119 -14.61 10.25 -8.64
CA ASP A 119 -14.55 9.14 -9.58
C ASP A 119 -14.73 7.83 -8.83
N ASP A 120 -15.83 7.15 -9.10
CA ASP A 120 -16.17 5.86 -8.47
C ASP A 120 -15.08 4.81 -8.66
N TYR A 121 -14.37 4.83 -9.80
CA TYR A 121 -13.29 3.90 -10.09
C TYR A 121 -12.07 4.15 -9.18
N MET A 122 -11.68 5.41 -9.00
CA MET A 122 -10.58 5.79 -8.12
C MET A 122 -10.91 5.54 -6.65
N SER A 123 -12.14 5.76 -6.25
CA SER A 123 -12.62 5.42 -4.92
C SER A 123 -12.55 3.90 -4.65
N CYS A 124 -12.87 3.09 -5.66
CA CYS A 124 -12.76 1.63 -5.57
C CYS A 124 -11.30 1.17 -5.42
N LEU A 125 -10.36 1.82 -6.13
CA LEU A 125 -8.93 1.56 -6.01
C LEU A 125 -8.38 1.85 -4.60
N LEU A 126 -8.90 2.88 -3.94
CA LEU A 126 -8.52 3.20 -2.56
C LEU A 126 -8.82 2.03 -1.61
N TYR A 127 -10.02 1.46 -1.70
CA TYR A 127 -10.38 0.29 -0.89
C TYR A 127 -9.49 -0.93 -1.18
N THR A 128 -9.10 -1.12 -2.42
CA THR A 128 -8.22 -2.22 -2.82
C THR A 128 -6.79 -2.00 -2.30
N SER A 129 -6.31 -0.76 -2.30
CA SER A 129 -5.00 -0.40 -1.76
C SER A 129 -4.93 -0.60 -0.24
N ASP A 130 -5.98 -0.20 0.48
CA ASP A 130 -6.07 -0.42 1.94
C ASP A 130 -6.07 -1.91 2.29
N ALA A 131 -6.68 -2.74 1.47
CA ALA A 131 -6.65 -4.20 1.63
C ALA A 131 -5.29 -4.82 1.29
N ALA A 132 -4.49 -4.18 0.45
CA ALA A 132 -3.14 -4.65 0.08
C ALA A 132 -2.08 -4.30 1.12
N ASP A 133 -2.31 -3.26 1.94
CA ASP A 133 -1.43 -2.88 3.05
C ASP A 133 -1.55 -3.86 4.25
N ASP A 134 -2.55 -4.69 4.22
CA ASP A 134 -2.76 -5.79 5.17
C ASP A 134 -2.07 -7.09 4.69
#